data_144f2f1275ed4658af8b360d279a4b21
#
_entry.id   144f2f1275ed4658af8b360d279a4b21
#
_cell.length_a   1.000
_cell.length_b   1.000
_cell.length_c   1.000
_cell.angle_alpha   90.00
_cell.angle_beta   90.00
_cell.angle_gamma   90.00
#
_symmetry.space_group_name_H-M   'P 1'
#
loop_
_entity.id
_entity.type
_entity.pdbx_description
1 polymer ?
#
loop_
_entity_poly.entity_id
_entity_poly.type
_entity_poly.pdbx_seq_one_letter_code
_entity_poly.pdbx_strand_id
1 'polypeptide(L)'
;MTALQPAAIMSGRYQRAYTLAVIFLVAGWHLAGAGGQLLRNRPDYTSFAFQCAMWLIMALAIAAGSALVLRGTPGWFPAWSVALIALGASTAAAAATPASQMLAFNWSWGSAGWIGVLVLLRRRFTELASFLAAEALAILGVQVWDGLNRTDLAGFLALLAWSTGAQMAVAAGVRALDVAAGQAAAATRREHAARERAATADVIRADRHARWLALQESAGPLVAELAAGTADPGDPQVRIRSAVQAARLRRLLAEGDEVPGSLIHELHASADVAERRGVAVEIETAGLLPQVPGPARRVITDAAIAILTAARSQARITLATVAAGIAVSFVADTGAAVPLPTAGAGVTIEQQQDGGTLWAEARWNNR
;
A
#
# COMPACT_ATOMS: atom_id res chain seq x y z
N MET A 1 8.06 7.27 0.28
CA MET A 1 6.88 7.46 -0.62
C MET A 1 7.17 7.36 -2.13
N THR A 2 8.20 6.67 -2.61
CA THR A 2 8.65 6.74 -4.02
C THR A 2 8.64 5.41 -4.80
N ALA A 3 8.26 4.29 -4.19
CA ALA A 3 8.33 2.98 -4.86
C ALA A 3 7.00 2.51 -5.53
N LEU A 4 5.90 3.22 -5.35
CA LEU A 4 4.59 2.85 -5.95
C LEU A 4 4.37 3.41 -7.38
N GLN A 5 5.22 4.34 -7.83
CA GLN A 5 5.08 4.97 -9.15
C GLN A 5 5.39 4.06 -10.36
N PRO A 6 6.41 3.17 -10.37
CA PRO A 6 6.75 2.41 -11.57
C PRO A 6 5.67 1.40 -11.99
N ALA A 7 5.05 0.70 -11.04
CA ALA A 7 4.04 -0.32 -11.32
C ALA A 7 2.72 0.29 -11.86
N ALA A 8 2.31 1.45 -11.34
CA ALA A 8 1.14 2.18 -11.82
C ALA A 8 1.36 2.77 -13.22
N ILE A 9 2.57 3.25 -13.51
CA ILE A 9 2.95 3.78 -14.83
C ILE A 9 3.00 2.65 -15.86
N MET A 10 3.53 1.47 -15.51
CA MET A 10 3.59 0.32 -16.40
C MET A 10 2.18 -0.21 -16.71
N SER A 11 1.29 -0.36 -15.72
CA SER A 11 -0.09 -0.80 -15.95
C SER A 11 -0.87 0.16 -16.86
N GLY A 12 -0.67 1.48 -16.70
CA GLY A 12 -1.28 2.48 -17.56
C GLY A 12 -0.80 2.45 -19.01
N ARG A 13 0.48 2.12 -19.25
CA ARG A 13 1.05 1.98 -20.60
C ARG A 13 0.50 0.75 -21.32
N TYR A 14 0.41 -0.39 -20.65
CA TYR A 14 -0.20 -1.61 -21.22
C TYR A 14 -1.68 -1.39 -21.53
N GLN A 15 -2.43 -0.75 -20.65
CA GLN A 15 -3.84 -0.44 -20.88
C GLN A 15 -4.04 0.47 -22.10
N ARG A 16 -3.19 1.46 -22.32
CA ARG A 16 -3.26 2.30 -23.52
C ARG A 16 -2.91 1.53 -24.78
N ALA A 17 -1.89 0.66 -24.73
CA ALA A 17 -1.46 -0.10 -25.90
C ALA A 17 -2.57 -1.01 -26.44
N TYR A 18 -3.22 -1.79 -25.59
CA TYR A 18 -4.31 -2.65 -26.07
C TYR A 18 -5.59 -1.87 -26.42
N THR A 19 -5.89 -0.75 -25.74
CA THR A 19 -7.00 0.13 -26.13
C THR A 19 -6.78 0.64 -27.56
N LEU A 20 -5.57 1.09 -27.88
CA LEU A 20 -5.23 1.49 -29.26
C LEU A 20 -5.34 0.31 -30.22
N ALA A 21 -4.87 -0.89 -29.84
CA ALA A 21 -4.99 -2.08 -30.68
C ALA A 21 -6.46 -2.42 -31.02
N VAL A 22 -7.36 -2.32 -30.04
CA VAL A 22 -8.80 -2.54 -30.26
C VAL A 22 -9.38 -1.45 -31.19
N ILE A 23 -9.03 -0.17 -30.98
CA ILE A 23 -9.45 0.93 -31.84
C ILE A 23 -9.01 0.68 -33.30
N PHE A 24 -7.73 0.32 -33.50
CA PHE A 24 -7.21 0.03 -34.83
C PHE A 24 -7.87 -1.21 -35.47
N LEU A 25 -8.14 -2.25 -34.67
CA LEU A 25 -8.85 -3.43 -35.12
C LEU A 25 -10.26 -3.07 -35.63
N VAL A 26 -11.02 -2.33 -34.79
CA VAL A 26 -12.39 -1.93 -35.10
C VAL A 26 -12.45 -0.97 -36.31
N ALA A 27 -11.61 0.04 -36.33
CA ALA A 27 -11.51 0.98 -37.46
C ALA A 27 -11.07 0.28 -38.76
N GLY A 28 -10.05 -0.57 -38.68
CA GLY A 28 -9.56 -1.35 -39.82
C GLY A 28 -10.61 -2.31 -40.36
N TRP A 29 -11.33 -3.01 -39.49
CA TRP A 29 -12.46 -3.85 -39.88
C TRP A 29 -13.56 -3.05 -40.59
N HIS A 30 -13.94 -1.90 -40.02
CA HIS A 30 -14.99 -1.05 -40.59
C HIS A 30 -14.58 -0.44 -41.93
N LEU A 31 -13.36 0.06 -42.05
CA LEU A 31 -12.87 0.69 -43.28
C LEU A 31 -12.59 -0.31 -44.38
N ALA A 32 -11.77 -1.33 -44.09
CA ALA A 32 -11.30 -2.29 -45.09
C ALA A 32 -12.30 -3.44 -45.30
N GLY A 33 -12.81 -4.05 -44.21
CA GLY A 33 -13.76 -5.15 -44.25
C GLY A 33 -15.15 -4.69 -44.74
N ALA A 34 -15.82 -3.92 -43.89
CA ALA A 34 -17.17 -3.45 -44.16
C ALA A 34 -17.24 -2.48 -45.35
N GLY A 35 -16.34 -1.51 -45.43
CA GLY A 35 -16.26 -0.57 -46.53
C GLY A 35 -15.92 -1.25 -47.87
N GLY A 36 -15.00 -2.21 -47.84
CA GLY A 36 -14.68 -3.01 -49.05
C GLY A 36 -15.85 -3.86 -49.49
N GLN A 37 -16.62 -4.44 -48.57
CA GLN A 37 -17.82 -5.21 -48.88
C GLN A 37 -18.95 -4.32 -49.42
N LEU A 38 -19.17 -3.16 -48.81
CA LEU A 38 -20.12 -2.15 -49.25
C LEU A 38 -19.85 -1.70 -50.72
N LEU A 39 -18.59 -1.44 -51.03
CA LEU A 39 -18.24 -0.97 -52.40
C LEU A 39 -18.33 -2.08 -53.45
N ARG A 40 -17.92 -3.31 -53.13
CA ARG A 40 -17.97 -4.46 -54.05
C ARG A 40 -19.38 -4.83 -54.42
N ASN A 41 -20.31 -4.75 -53.46
CA ASN A 41 -21.71 -5.15 -53.65
C ASN A 41 -22.61 -3.96 -53.96
N ARG A 42 -22.04 -2.83 -54.43
CA ARG A 42 -22.78 -1.61 -54.77
C ARG A 42 -24.01 -1.85 -55.66
N PRO A 43 -23.94 -2.66 -56.75
CA PRO A 43 -25.06 -2.86 -57.63
C PRO A 43 -26.22 -3.63 -57.00
N ASP A 44 -25.98 -4.36 -55.93
CA ASP A 44 -26.96 -5.26 -55.33
C ASP A 44 -27.84 -4.59 -54.25
N TYR A 45 -27.48 -3.36 -53.83
CA TYR A 45 -28.27 -2.63 -52.84
C TYR A 45 -29.42 -1.85 -53.49
N THR A 46 -30.59 -1.90 -52.86
CA THR A 46 -31.76 -1.12 -53.27
C THR A 46 -31.48 0.38 -53.25
N SER A 47 -30.74 0.86 -52.28
CA SER A 47 -30.26 2.24 -52.16
C SER A 47 -28.84 2.29 -51.64
N PHE A 48 -27.87 2.45 -52.52
CA PHE A 48 -26.46 2.58 -52.13
C PHE A 48 -26.20 3.82 -51.27
N ALA A 49 -26.90 4.94 -51.54
CA ALA A 49 -26.78 6.16 -50.75
C ALA A 49 -27.20 5.94 -49.30
N PHE A 50 -28.28 5.18 -49.06
CA PHE A 50 -28.73 4.82 -47.71
C PHE A 50 -27.71 3.95 -46.99
N GLN A 51 -27.14 2.95 -47.67
CA GLN A 51 -26.09 2.09 -47.10
C GLN A 51 -24.84 2.90 -46.73
N CYS A 52 -24.44 3.86 -47.59
CA CYS A 52 -23.34 4.78 -47.29
C CYS A 52 -23.63 5.66 -46.04
N ALA A 53 -24.89 6.13 -45.90
CA ALA A 53 -25.29 6.91 -44.72
C ALA A 53 -25.17 6.07 -43.42
N MET A 54 -25.64 4.82 -43.43
CA MET A 54 -25.51 3.91 -42.28
C MET A 54 -24.05 3.58 -41.97
N TRP A 55 -23.24 3.38 -43.03
CA TRP A 55 -21.78 3.17 -42.85
C TRP A 55 -21.13 4.41 -42.20
N LEU A 56 -21.46 5.62 -42.63
CA LEU A 56 -20.95 6.86 -42.05
C LEU A 56 -21.37 7.04 -40.58
N ILE A 57 -22.63 6.74 -40.24
CA ILE A 57 -23.12 6.77 -38.87
C ILE A 57 -22.29 5.83 -37.99
N MET A 58 -21.97 4.62 -38.44
CA MET A 58 -21.10 3.70 -37.71
C MET A 58 -19.65 4.20 -37.61
N ALA A 59 -19.13 4.82 -38.67
CA ALA A 59 -17.81 5.45 -38.61
C ALA A 59 -17.75 6.55 -37.54
N LEU A 60 -18.79 7.39 -37.46
CA LEU A 60 -18.92 8.40 -36.39
C LEU A 60 -19.07 7.76 -35.00
N ALA A 61 -19.81 6.65 -34.88
CA ALA A 61 -19.93 5.89 -33.65
C ALA A 61 -18.57 5.31 -33.21
N ILE A 62 -17.76 4.81 -34.15
CA ILE A 62 -16.36 4.36 -33.86
C ILE A 62 -15.50 5.54 -33.36
N ALA A 63 -15.57 6.69 -34.02
CA ALA A 63 -14.83 7.88 -33.62
C ALA A 63 -15.23 8.35 -32.20
N ALA A 64 -16.55 8.45 -31.95
CA ALA A 64 -17.08 8.81 -30.62
C ALA A 64 -16.70 7.78 -29.53
N GLY A 65 -16.87 6.48 -29.84
CA GLY A 65 -16.48 5.39 -28.97
C GLY A 65 -14.98 5.40 -28.64
N SER A 66 -14.14 5.63 -29.65
CA SER A 66 -12.68 5.75 -29.48
C SER A 66 -12.33 6.93 -28.59
N ALA A 67 -12.95 8.08 -28.78
CA ALA A 67 -12.75 9.26 -27.93
C ALA A 67 -13.16 8.99 -26.46
N LEU A 68 -14.25 8.24 -26.26
CA LEU A 68 -14.71 7.86 -24.93
C LEU A 68 -13.71 6.91 -24.24
N VAL A 69 -13.26 5.84 -24.91
CA VAL A 69 -12.35 4.84 -24.28
C VAL A 69 -10.94 5.39 -24.07
N LEU A 70 -10.48 6.34 -24.87
CA LEU A 70 -9.20 7.03 -24.68
C LEU A 70 -9.21 7.96 -23.47
N ARG A 71 -10.37 8.50 -23.10
CA ARG A 71 -10.54 9.31 -21.88
C ARG A 71 -10.64 8.46 -20.60
N GLY A 72 -10.82 7.16 -20.73
CA GLY A 72 -10.94 6.21 -19.62
C GLY A 72 -12.03 5.16 -19.86
N THR A 73 -12.50 4.53 -18.79
CA THR A 73 -13.63 3.59 -18.88
C THR A 73 -14.92 4.38 -19.08
N PRO A 74 -15.65 4.19 -20.19
CA PRO A 74 -16.88 4.93 -20.43
C PRO A 74 -17.93 4.67 -19.37
N GLY A 75 -18.70 5.72 -19.00
CA GLY A 75 -19.88 5.57 -18.17
C GLY A 75 -20.93 4.68 -18.84
N TRP A 76 -21.93 4.22 -18.08
CA TRP A 76 -22.99 3.37 -18.63
C TRP A 76 -23.74 4.06 -19.80
N PHE A 77 -24.22 5.26 -19.56
CA PHE A 77 -25.03 5.99 -20.55
C PHE A 77 -24.28 6.25 -21.88
N PRO A 78 -23.06 6.86 -21.89
CA PRO A 78 -22.39 7.12 -23.18
C PRO A 78 -21.96 5.84 -23.90
N ALA A 79 -21.57 4.77 -23.18
CA ALA A 79 -21.21 3.49 -23.78
C ALA A 79 -22.41 2.87 -24.52
N TRP A 80 -23.56 2.79 -23.83
CA TRP A 80 -24.76 2.22 -24.38
C TRP A 80 -25.37 3.11 -25.49
N SER A 81 -25.26 4.45 -25.43
CA SER A 81 -25.69 5.34 -26.51
C SER A 81 -24.95 5.04 -27.82
N VAL A 82 -23.61 4.89 -27.77
CA VAL A 82 -22.82 4.54 -28.95
C VAL A 82 -23.18 3.14 -29.48
N ALA A 83 -23.33 2.16 -28.58
CA ALA A 83 -23.67 0.79 -28.91
C ALA A 83 -25.08 0.72 -29.58
N LEU A 84 -26.07 1.42 -29.02
CA LEU A 84 -27.46 1.45 -29.59
C LEU A 84 -27.54 2.17 -30.91
N ILE A 85 -26.76 3.24 -31.12
CA ILE A 85 -26.64 3.90 -32.41
C ILE A 85 -26.10 2.91 -33.47
N ALA A 86 -25.04 2.16 -33.12
CA ALA A 86 -24.47 1.15 -34.00
C ALA A 86 -25.47 0.01 -34.31
N LEU A 87 -26.19 -0.48 -33.26
CA LEU A 87 -27.23 -1.50 -33.41
C LEU A 87 -28.35 -1.02 -34.35
N GLY A 88 -28.86 0.21 -34.15
CA GLY A 88 -29.91 0.79 -34.99
C GLY A 88 -29.47 0.96 -36.44
N ALA A 89 -28.23 1.45 -36.66
CA ALA A 89 -27.67 1.59 -38.00
C ALA A 89 -27.47 0.23 -38.68
N SER A 90 -27.02 -0.80 -37.94
CA SER A 90 -26.87 -2.18 -38.42
C SER A 90 -28.21 -2.78 -38.83
N THR A 91 -29.21 -2.66 -37.98
CA THR A 91 -30.55 -3.18 -38.24
C THR A 91 -31.20 -2.47 -39.45
N ALA A 92 -31.05 -1.15 -39.53
CA ALA A 92 -31.56 -0.37 -40.67
C ALA A 92 -30.87 -0.72 -42.00
N ALA A 93 -29.53 -0.90 -41.96
CA ALA A 93 -28.79 -1.33 -43.16
C ALA A 93 -29.19 -2.74 -43.58
N ALA A 94 -29.38 -3.66 -42.63
CA ALA A 94 -29.85 -5.02 -42.88
C ALA A 94 -31.26 -5.03 -43.51
N ALA A 95 -32.21 -4.29 -42.93
CA ALA A 95 -33.58 -4.21 -43.42
C ALA A 95 -33.70 -3.55 -44.85
N ALA A 96 -32.72 -2.73 -45.24
CA ALA A 96 -32.64 -2.15 -46.56
C ALA A 96 -31.82 -3.00 -47.55
N THR A 97 -31.38 -4.20 -47.17
CA THR A 97 -30.70 -5.15 -48.05
C THR A 97 -31.67 -6.19 -48.54
N PRO A 98 -31.72 -6.54 -49.86
CA PRO A 98 -32.62 -7.57 -50.36
C PRO A 98 -32.45 -8.91 -49.60
N ALA A 99 -33.57 -9.56 -49.26
CA ALA A 99 -33.62 -10.79 -48.46
C ALA A 99 -32.68 -11.88 -48.96
N SER A 100 -32.66 -12.09 -50.30
CA SER A 100 -31.81 -13.09 -50.95
C SER A 100 -30.32 -12.84 -50.85
N GLN A 101 -29.90 -11.64 -50.43
CA GLN A 101 -28.50 -11.20 -50.40
C GLN A 101 -28.03 -10.84 -49.01
N MET A 102 -28.94 -10.77 -48.02
CA MET A 102 -28.69 -10.25 -46.70
C MET A 102 -27.55 -10.97 -45.96
N LEU A 103 -27.49 -12.29 -46.05
CA LEU A 103 -26.43 -13.07 -45.38
C LEU A 103 -25.08 -12.99 -46.09
N ALA A 104 -25.09 -12.84 -47.43
CA ALA A 104 -23.88 -12.77 -48.24
C ALA A 104 -23.23 -11.38 -48.22
N PHE A 105 -24.04 -10.31 -48.10
CA PHE A 105 -23.60 -8.94 -48.28
C PHE A 105 -23.82 -8.01 -47.08
N ASN A 106 -24.22 -8.58 -45.94
CA ASN A 106 -24.42 -7.80 -44.72
C ASN A 106 -23.12 -7.35 -44.08
N TRP A 107 -22.61 -6.22 -44.54
CA TRP A 107 -21.39 -5.59 -43.99
C TRP A 107 -21.59 -5.03 -42.58
N SER A 108 -22.83 -4.72 -42.21
CA SER A 108 -23.11 -3.94 -41.00
C SER A 108 -23.05 -4.72 -39.73
N TRP A 109 -23.42 -6.02 -39.70
CA TRP A 109 -23.44 -6.88 -38.53
C TRP A 109 -22.07 -6.95 -37.85
N GLY A 110 -21.03 -7.38 -38.57
CA GLY A 110 -19.70 -7.43 -38.01
C GLY A 110 -19.21 -6.08 -37.46
N SER A 111 -19.56 -4.97 -38.14
CA SER A 111 -19.16 -3.63 -37.69
C SER A 111 -19.85 -3.22 -36.38
N ALA A 112 -21.14 -3.48 -36.21
CA ALA A 112 -21.88 -3.12 -35.01
C ALA A 112 -21.37 -3.92 -33.79
N GLY A 113 -21.15 -5.23 -33.95
CA GLY A 113 -20.60 -6.06 -32.91
C GLY A 113 -19.19 -5.60 -32.46
N TRP A 114 -18.33 -5.20 -33.40
CA TRP A 114 -17.01 -4.63 -33.07
C TRP A 114 -17.11 -3.26 -32.37
N ILE A 115 -18.11 -2.42 -32.70
CA ILE A 115 -18.38 -1.19 -31.94
C ILE A 115 -18.83 -1.52 -30.51
N GLY A 116 -19.68 -2.54 -30.35
CA GLY A 116 -20.04 -3.06 -29.04
C GLY A 116 -18.81 -3.50 -28.22
N VAL A 117 -17.91 -4.28 -28.84
CA VAL A 117 -16.63 -4.64 -28.21
C VAL A 117 -15.84 -3.40 -27.80
N LEU A 118 -15.70 -2.40 -28.67
CA LEU A 118 -14.93 -1.18 -28.39
C LEU A 118 -15.42 -0.47 -27.13
N VAL A 119 -16.73 -0.28 -26.96
CA VAL A 119 -17.27 0.56 -25.89
C VAL A 119 -17.67 -0.23 -24.62
N LEU A 120 -17.95 -1.54 -24.74
CA LEU A 120 -18.40 -2.38 -23.64
C LEU A 120 -17.33 -3.35 -23.10
N LEU A 121 -16.17 -3.49 -23.78
CA LEU A 121 -15.10 -4.43 -23.41
C LEU A 121 -14.66 -4.31 -21.96
N ARG A 122 -14.52 -3.08 -21.43
CA ARG A 122 -14.07 -2.80 -20.07
C ARG A 122 -15.19 -2.73 -19.04
N ARG A 123 -16.44 -3.01 -19.48
CA ARG A 123 -17.63 -3.08 -18.63
C ARG A 123 -17.92 -4.54 -18.25
N ARG A 124 -19.06 -4.81 -17.62
CA ARG A 124 -19.44 -6.19 -17.25
C ARG A 124 -19.56 -7.05 -18.51
N PHE A 125 -19.08 -8.27 -18.45
CA PHE A 125 -19.18 -9.22 -19.56
C PHE A 125 -20.64 -9.43 -20.03
N THR A 126 -21.57 -9.42 -19.08
CA THR A 126 -23.01 -9.52 -19.36
C THR A 126 -23.53 -8.38 -20.22
N GLU A 127 -22.98 -7.18 -20.12
CA GLU A 127 -23.38 -6.03 -20.97
C GLU A 127 -22.97 -6.26 -22.42
N LEU A 128 -21.74 -6.72 -22.66
CA LEU A 128 -21.30 -7.07 -24.01
C LEU A 128 -22.09 -8.26 -24.57
N ALA A 129 -22.27 -9.30 -23.78
CA ALA A 129 -23.05 -10.48 -24.20
C ALA A 129 -24.50 -10.13 -24.50
N SER A 130 -25.15 -9.27 -23.70
CA SER A 130 -26.52 -8.83 -23.96
C SER A 130 -26.62 -7.96 -25.23
N PHE A 131 -25.61 -7.12 -25.48
CA PHE A 131 -25.55 -6.34 -26.73
C PHE A 131 -25.42 -7.24 -27.97
N LEU A 132 -24.49 -8.19 -27.95
CA LEU A 132 -24.31 -9.14 -29.08
C LEU A 132 -25.52 -10.04 -29.27
N ALA A 133 -26.19 -10.44 -28.20
CA ALA A 133 -27.45 -11.16 -28.30
C ALA A 133 -28.56 -10.31 -28.90
N ALA A 134 -28.68 -9.03 -28.50
CA ALA A 134 -29.65 -8.11 -29.07
C ALA A 134 -29.39 -7.86 -30.55
N GLU A 135 -28.13 -7.72 -30.97
CA GLU A 135 -27.72 -7.60 -32.36
C GLU A 135 -28.14 -8.84 -33.17
N ALA A 136 -27.83 -10.04 -32.69
CA ALA A 136 -28.19 -11.29 -33.32
C ALA A 136 -29.72 -11.42 -33.45
N LEU A 137 -30.48 -11.08 -32.40
CA LEU A 137 -31.94 -11.09 -32.43
C LEU A 137 -32.53 -10.06 -33.40
N ALA A 138 -31.95 -8.89 -33.48
CA ALA A 138 -32.40 -7.85 -34.44
C ALA A 138 -32.21 -8.32 -35.90
N ILE A 139 -31.06 -8.88 -36.22
CA ILE A 139 -30.79 -9.44 -37.56
C ILE A 139 -31.69 -10.65 -37.87
N LEU A 140 -31.88 -11.55 -36.91
CA LEU A 140 -32.81 -12.67 -37.04
C LEU A 140 -34.25 -12.16 -37.29
N GLY A 141 -34.66 -11.11 -36.56
CA GLY A 141 -35.97 -10.48 -36.74
C GLY A 141 -36.19 -9.95 -38.17
N VAL A 142 -35.18 -9.31 -38.75
CA VAL A 142 -35.24 -8.87 -40.17
C VAL A 142 -35.38 -10.06 -41.11
N GLN A 143 -34.63 -11.15 -40.90
CA GLN A 143 -34.72 -12.34 -41.73
C GLN A 143 -36.07 -13.04 -41.62
N VAL A 144 -36.64 -13.13 -40.43
CA VAL A 144 -37.99 -13.70 -40.21
C VAL A 144 -39.04 -12.88 -40.90
N TRP A 145 -38.90 -11.54 -40.86
CA TRP A 145 -39.81 -10.63 -41.60
C TRP A 145 -39.78 -10.85 -43.11
N ASP A 146 -38.61 -11.13 -43.66
CA ASP A 146 -38.37 -11.35 -45.09
C ASP A 146 -38.72 -12.80 -45.53
N GLY A 147 -39.13 -13.69 -44.63
CA GLY A 147 -39.55 -15.06 -44.96
C GLY A 147 -38.41 -16.07 -44.87
N LEU A 148 -37.87 -16.28 -43.64
CA LEU A 148 -36.76 -17.19 -43.30
C LEU A 148 -37.00 -18.62 -43.82
N ASN A 149 -36.07 -19.17 -44.59
CA ASN A 149 -36.03 -20.57 -44.99
C ASN A 149 -34.90 -21.35 -44.26
N ARG A 150 -34.81 -22.67 -44.46
CA ARG A 150 -33.80 -23.52 -43.76
C ARG A 150 -32.37 -23.19 -44.15
N THR A 151 -32.13 -22.76 -45.40
CA THR A 151 -30.81 -22.40 -45.89
C THR A 151 -30.35 -21.09 -45.25
N ASP A 152 -31.26 -20.12 -45.12
CA ASP A 152 -31.00 -18.83 -44.49
C ASP A 152 -30.71 -19.00 -43.01
N LEU A 153 -31.44 -19.90 -42.32
CA LEU A 153 -31.18 -20.20 -40.91
C LEU A 153 -29.77 -20.83 -40.72
N ALA A 154 -29.37 -21.74 -41.59
CA ALA A 154 -28.03 -22.35 -41.51
C ALA A 154 -26.94 -21.29 -41.77
N GLY A 155 -27.12 -20.42 -42.77
CA GLY A 155 -26.22 -19.31 -43.04
C GLY A 155 -26.12 -18.32 -41.88
N PHE A 156 -27.29 -17.97 -41.29
CA PHE A 156 -27.36 -17.12 -40.11
C PHE A 156 -26.57 -17.71 -38.94
N LEU A 157 -26.75 -18.98 -38.60
CA LEU A 157 -26.04 -19.64 -37.52
C LEU A 157 -24.55 -19.72 -37.77
N ALA A 158 -24.11 -19.96 -39.00
CA ALA A 158 -22.69 -19.96 -39.38
C ALA A 158 -22.08 -18.56 -39.23
N LEU A 159 -22.76 -17.53 -39.68
CA LEU A 159 -22.31 -16.13 -39.58
C LEU A 159 -22.31 -15.64 -38.14
N LEU A 160 -23.33 -16.01 -37.36
CA LEU A 160 -23.39 -15.76 -35.91
C LEU A 160 -22.19 -16.38 -35.19
N ALA A 161 -21.92 -17.67 -35.43
CA ALA A 161 -20.79 -18.35 -34.79
C ALA A 161 -19.47 -17.71 -35.16
N TRP A 162 -19.26 -17.33 -36.41
CA TRP A 162 -18.05 -16.69 -36.90
C TRP A 162 -17.88 -15.26 -36.32
N SER A 163 -18.87 -14.38 -36.49
CA SER A 163 -18.78 -12.97 -36.08
C SER A 163 -18.76 -12.84 -34.57
N THR A 164 -19.77 -13.37 -33.87
CA THR A 164 -19.87 -13.28 -32.42
C THR A 164 -18.78 -14.09 -31.72
N GLY A 165 -18.41 -15.26 -32.29
CA GLY A 165 -17.29 -16.05 -31.77
C GLY A 165 -15.97 -15.31 -31.78
N ALA A 166 -15.62 -14.63 -32.88
CA ALA A 166 -14.42 -13.81 -32.98
C ALA A 166 -14.43 -12.64 -31.98
N GLN A 167 -15.56 -11.93 -31.86
CA GLN A 167 -15.73 -10.81 -30.95
C GLN A 167 -15.61 -11.24 -29.47
N MET A 168 -16.24 -12.36 -29.13
CA MET A 168 -16.16 -12.95 -27.78
C MET A 168 -14.75 -13.46 -27.46
N ALA A 169 -14.06 -14.07 -28.43
CA ALA A 169 -12.68 -14.52 -28.25
C ALA A 169 -11.73 -13.36 -27.96
N VAL A 170 -11.85 -12.25 -28.70
CA VAL A 170 -11.06 -11.03 -28.44
C VAL A 170 -11.41 -10.46 -27.06
N ALA A 171 -12.70 -10.36 -26.71
CA ALA A 171 -13.13 -9.88 -25.41
C ALA A 171 -12.61 -10.75 -24.25
N ALA A 172 -12.66 -12.07 -24.40
CA ALA A 172 -12.13 -13.02 -23.43
C ALA A 172 -10.59 -12.91 -23.28
N GLY A 173 -9.90 -12.79 -24.44
CA GLY A 173 -8.45 -12.63 -24.45
C GLY A 173 -7.99 -11.35 -23.72
N VAL A 174 -8.61 -10.21 -23.99
CA VAL A 174 -8.30 -8.95 -23.29
C VAL A 174 -8.58 -9.07 -21.80
N ARG A 175 -9.69 -9.71 -21.38
CA ARG A 175 -9.98 -9.93 -19.96
C ARG A 175 -8.99 -10.86 -19.29
N ALA A 176 -8.58 -11.92 -19.97
CA ALA A 176 -7.54 -12.82 -19.44
C ALA A 176 -6.21 -12.07 -19.22
N LEU A 177 -5.84 -11.17 -20.14
CA LEU A 177 -4.66 -10.32 -20.00
C LEU A 177 -4.80 -9.34 -18.82
N ASP A 178 -5.97 -8.72 -18.63
CA ASP A 178 -6.22 -7.83 -17.49
C ASP A 178 -6.10 -8.56 -16.14
N VAL A 179 -6.66 -9.77 -16.04
CA VAL A 179 -6.56 -10.62 -14.86
C VAL A 179 -5.11 -11.03 -14.60
N ALA A 180 -4.39 -11.48 -15.62
CA ALA A 180 -2.97 -11.86 -15.50
C ALA A 180 -2.10 -10.69 -15.07
N ALA A 181 -2.31 -9.50 -15.66
CA ALA A 181 -1.61 -8.27 -15.28
C ALA A 181 -1.90 -7.88 -13.82
N GLY A 182 -3.16 -8.00 -13.38
CA GLY A 182 -3.57 -7.77 -12.00
C GLY A 182 -2.89 -8.73 -11.01
N GLN A 183 -2.83 -10.02 -11.35
CA GLN A 183 -2.15 -11.04 -10.55
C GLN A 183 -0.65 -10.79 -10.46
N ALA A 184 0.02 -10.48 -11.57
CA ALA A 184 1.44 -10.14 -11.60
C ALA A 184 1.74 -8.91 -10.71
N ALA A 185 0.94 -7.85 -10.82
CA ALA A 185 1.09 -6.67 -9.98
C ALA A 185 0.86 -6.98 -8.47
N ALA A 186 -0.08 -7.85 -8.15
CA ALA A 186 -0.31 -8.30 -6.77
C ALA A 186 0.86 -9.15 -6.24
N ALA A 187 1.44 -10.04 -7.06
CA ALA A 187 2.60 -10.83 -6.69
C ALA A 187 3.82 -9.94 -6.39
N THR A 188 4.11 -8.97 -7.25
CA THR A 188 5.20 -8.01 -7.05
C THR A 188 5.02 -7.21 -5.75
N ARG A 189 3.81 -6.74 -5.45
CA ARG A 189 3.53 -6.04 -4.17
C ARG A 189 3.77 -6.92 -2.94
N ARG A 190 3.35 -8.21 -3.00
CA ARG A 190 3.60 -9.16 -1.91
C ARG A 190 5.09 -9.41 -1.69
N GLU A 191 5.85 -9.52 -2.78
CA GLU A 191 7.29 -9.72 -2.73
C GLU A 191 8.01 -8.51 -2.12
N HIS A 192 7.65 -7.29 -2.51
CA HIS A 192 8.19 -6.07 -1.89
C HIS A 192 7.88 -6.01 -0.39
N ALA A 193 6.63 -6.25 0.01
CA ALA A 193 6.25 -6.27 1.41
C ALA A 193 6.97 -7.38 2.22
N ALA A 194 7.25 -8.54 1.61
CA ALA A 194 8.03 -9.59 2.25
C ALA A 194 9.50 -9.18 2.43
N ARG A 195 10.11 -8.55 1.43
CA ARG A 195 11.49 -8.03 1.51
C ARG A 195 11.64 -6.95 2.58
N GLU A 196 10.68 -6.00 2.66
CA GLU A 196 10.68 -4.97 3.71
C GLU A 196 10.60 -5.58 5.12
N ARG A 197 9.72 -6.57 5.32
CA ARG A 197 9.62 -7.29 6.61
C ARG A 197 10.90 -8.05 6.94
N ALA A 198 11.52 -8.72 5.95
CA ALA A 198 12.76 -9.41 6.14
C ALA A 198 13.90 -8.45 6.52
N ALA A 199 14.02 -7.32 5.81
CA ALA A 199 15.02 -6.29 6.14
C ALA A 199 14.84 -5.73 7.55
N THR A 200 13.60 -5.45 7.98
CA THR A 200 13.30 -5.01 9.36
C THR A 200 13.67 -6.09 10.37
N ALA A 201 13.36 -7.35 10.12
CA ALA A 201 13.72 -8.47 10.99
C ALA A 201 15.24 -8.67 11.08
N ASP A 202 15.99 -8.41 10.00
CA ASP A 202 17.44 -8.48 10.00
C ASP A 202 18.07 -7.37 10.84
N VAL A 203 17.55 -6.15 10.76
CA VAL A 203 17.99 -5.03 11.62
C VAL A 203 17.75 -5.34 13.10
N ILE A 204 16.57 -5.85 13.45
CA ILE A 204 16.25 -6.24 14.83
C ILE A 204 17.18 -7.37 15.32
N ARG A 205 17.46 -8.36 14.46
CA ARG A 205 18.39 -9.45 14.81
C ARG A 205 19.82 -8.95 15.01
N ALA A 206 20.30 -8.07 14.14
CA ALA A 206 21.62 -7.47 14.26
C ALA A 206 21.76 -6.65 15.55
N ASP A 207 20.75 -5.85 15.89
CA ASP A 207 20.72 -5.08 17.12
C ASP A 207 20.72 -5.97 18.37
N ARG A 208 19.90 -7.03 18.41
CA ARG A 208 19.93 -8.02 19.51
C ARG A 208 21.28 -8.71 19.64
N HIS A 209 21.91 -9.05 18.52
CA HIS A 209 23.23 -9.69 18.53
C HIS A 209 24.31 -8.74 19.03
N ALA A 210 24.29 -7.47 18.62
CA ALA A 210 25.21 -6.45 19.14
C ALA A 210 25.06 -6.24 20.65
N ARG A 211 23.82 -6.19 21.15
CA ARG A 211 23.55 -6.12 22.60
C ARG A 211 24.07 -7.36 23.35
N TRP A 212 23.87 -8.55 22.78
CA TRP A 212 24.39 -9.80 23.38
C TRP A 212 25.91 -9.79 23.48
N LEU A 213 26.61 -9.34 22.45
CA LEU A 213 28.08 -9.22 22.50
C LEU A 213 28.54 -8.21 23.56
N ALA A 214 27.89 -7.06 23.65
CA ALA A 214 28.18 -6.05 24.66
C ALA A 214 27.95 -6.58 26.09
N LEU A 215 26.95 -7.44 26.32
CA LEU A 215 26.69 -8.13 27.55
C LEU A 215 27.82 -9.13 27.90
N GLN A 216 28.25 -9.95 26.93
CA GLN A 216 29.34 -10.89 27.12
C GLN A 216 30.64 -10.18 27.46
N GLU A 217 30.99 -9.08 26.80
CA GLU A 217 32.20 -8.31 27.11
C GLU A 217 32.17 -7.67 28.48
N SER A 218 31.02 -7.16 28.92
CA SER A 218 30.92 -6.42 30.17
C SER A 218 30.77 -7.31 31.39
N ALA A 219 29.94 -8.35 31.35
CA ALA A 219 29.65 -9.22 32.49
C ALA A 219 30.41 -10.54 32.46
N GLY A 220 30.83 -11.01 31.27
CA GLY A 220 31.51 -12.29 31.09
C GLY A 220 32.74 -12.51 31.97
N PRO A 221 33.68 -11.56 32.02
CA PRO A 221 34.89 -11.71 32.86
C PRO A 221 34.58 -11.90 34.35
N LEU A 222 33.68 -11.08 34.91
CA LEU A 222 33.30 -11.18 36.33
C LEU A 222 32.59 -12.51 36.64
N VAL A 223 31.71 -12.97 35.75
CA VAL A 223 31.04 -14.28 35.92
C VAL A 223 32.05 -15.43 35.83
N ALA A 224 33.02 -15.33 34.93
CA ALA A 224 34.10 -16.33 34.83
C ALA A 224 35.01 -16.35 36.06
N GLU A 225 35.39 -15.19 36.59
CA GLU A 225 36.18 -15.08 37.84
C GLU A 225 35.43 -15.70 39.03
N LEU A 226 34.14 -15.43 39.18
CA LEU A 226 33.30 -16.00 40.22
C LEU A 226 33.13 -17.53 40.05
N ALA A 227 32.89 -18.00 38.82
CA ALA A 227 32.73 -19.42 38.52
C ALA A 227 34.05 -20.23 38.77
N ALA A 228 35.20 -19.63 38.51
CA ALA A 228 36.51 -20.21 38.75
C ALA A 228 36.94 -20.13 40.22
N GLY A 229 36.18 -19.44 41.07
CA GLY A 229 36.55 -19.25 42.47
C GLY A 229 37.74 -18.30 42.68
N THR A 230 38.14 -17.54 41.64
CA THR A 230 39.25 -16.57 41.72
C THR A 230 38.83 -15.21 42.26
N ALA A 231 37.53 -14.91 42.28
CA ALA A 231 36.94 -13.76 42.95
C ALA A 231 36.13 -14.21 44.17
N ASP A 232 36.41 -13.61 45.33
CA ASP A 232 35.65 -13.86 46.54
C ASP A 232 34.35 -13.07 46.57
N PRO A 233 33.17 -13.73 46.61
CA PRO A 233 31.87 -13.04 46.69
C PRO A 233 31.72 -12.19 47.98
N GLY A 234 32.51 -12.45 49.03
CA GLY A 234 32.53 -11.69 50.27
C GLY A 234 33.29 -10.37 50.16
N ASP A 235 34.18 -10.22 49.18
CA ASP A 235 34.96 -9.01 48.97
C ASP A 235 34.06 -7.82 48.63
N PRO A 236 34.12 -6.69 49.36
CA PRO A 236 33.36 -5.48 49.07
C PRO A 236 33.52 -4.98 47.62
N GLN A 237 34.73 -5.09 47.05
CA GLN A 237 34.99 -4.66 45.66
C GLN A 237 34.30 -5.55 44.62
N VAL A 238 34.28 -6.88 44.84
CA VAL A 238 33.58 -7.84 43.99
C VAL A 238 32.07 -7.61 44.07
N ARG A 239 31.56 -7.32 45.28
CA ARG A 239 30.11 -6.99 45.45
C ARG A 239 29.71 -5.72 44.72
N ILE A 240 30.53 -4.66 44.78
CA ILE A 240 30.27 -3.41 44.06
C ILE A 240 30.30 -3.66 42.55
N ARG A 241 31.32 -4.34 42.01
CA ARG A 241 31.39 -4.69 40.56
C ARG A 241 30.17 -5.51 40.11
N SER A 242 29.77 -6.48 40.94
CA SER A 242 28.57 -7.30 40.64
C SER A 242 27.29 -6.49 40.65
N ALA A 243 27.11 -5.54 41.57
CA ALA A 243 25.95 -4.66 41.63
C ALA A 243 25.89 -3.75 40.42
N VAL A 244 26.99 -3.14 40.00
CA VAL A 244 27.10 -2.30 38.80
C VAL A 244 26.77 -3.10 37.55
N GLN A 245 27.33 -4.31 37.39
CA GLN A 245 27.03 -5.14 36.22
C GLN A 245 25.58 -5.62 36.21
N ALA A 246 24.98 -5.95 37.32
CA ALA A 246 23.58 -6.33 37.44
C ALA A 246 22.64 -5.17 37.11
N ALA A 247 22.95 -3.93 37.51
CA ALA A 247 22.21 -2.74 37.17
C ALA A 247 22.27 -2.46 35.65
N ARG A 248 23.48 -2.57 35.08
CA ARG A 248 23.71 -2.41 33.64
C ARG A 248 22.94 -3.46 32.79
N LEU A 249 22.97 -4.73 33.23
CA LEU A 249 22.23 -5.84 32.61
C LEU A 249 20.71 -5.57 32.58
N ARG A 250 20.14 -5.18 33.74
CA ARG A 250 18.71 -4.87 33.85
C ARG A 250 18.33 -3.74 32.91
N ARG A 251 19.16 -2.71 32.79
CA ARG A 251 18.92 -1.58 31.90
C ARG A 251 18.96 -1.98 30.41
N LEU A 252 19.98 -2.73 29.98
CA LEU A 252 20.08 -3.21 28.59
C LEU A 252 18.92 -4.12 28.20
N LEU A 253 18.31 -4.84 29.13
CA LEU A 253 17.09 -5.61 28.90
C LEU A 253 15.84 -4.74 28.82
N ALA A 254 15.82 -3.60 29.52
CA ALA A 254 14.71 -2.66 29.55
C ALA A 254 14.70 -1.67 28.36
N GLU A 255 15.85 -1.38 27.74
CA GLU A 255 16.03 -0.40 26.64
C GLU A 255 15.36 -0.79 25.30
N GLY A 256 14.62 -1.91 25.24
CA GLY A 256 14.02 -2.44 24.01
C GLY A 256 13.03 -1.53 23.31
N ASP A 257 12.43 -0.53 24.00
CA ASP A 257 11.31 0.29 23.49
C ASP A 257 11.51 1.81 23.64
N GLU A 258 12.74 2.30 23.84
CA GLU A 258 12.95 3.72 24.13
C GLU A 258 13.10 4.60 22.89
N VAL A 259 12.34 5.69 22.87
CA VAL A 259 12.45 6.74 21.82
C VAL A 259 13.68 7.62 22.12
N PRO A 260 14.63 7.79 21.17
CA PRO A 260 15.76 8.71 21.32
C PRO A 260 15.30 10.13 21.65
N GLY A 261 15.93 10.76 22.64
CA GLY A 261 15.56 12.10 23.10
C GLY A 261 14.42 12.14 24.11
N SER A 262 14.00 11.00 24.67
CA SER A 262 13.09 10.93 25.81
C SER A 262 13.82 11.26 27.13
N LEU A 263 13.09 11.68 28.18
CA LEU A 263 13.66 11.91 29.51
C LEU A 263 14.41 10.67 30.03
N ILE A 264 13.83 9.49 29.84
CA ILE A 264 14.42 8.24 30.31
C ILE A 264 15.75 7.94 29.61
N HIS A 265 15.87 8.25 28.32
CA HIS A 265 17.12 8.12 27.57
C HIS A 265 18.24 9.01 28.13
N GLU A 266 17.92 10.28 28.48
CA GLU A 266 18.87 11.20 29.10
C GLU A 266 19.30 10.74 30.51
N LEU A 267 18.35 10.20 31.30
CA LEU A 267 18.64 9.64 32.60
C LEU A 267 19.53 8.37 32.53
N HIS A 268 19.29 7.51 31.56
CA HIS A 268 20.15 6.34 31.29
C HIS A 268 21.56 6.75 30.90
N ALA A 269 21.71 7.76 30.05
CA ALA A 269 23.02 8.29 29.68
C ALA A 269 23.78 8.86 30.91
N SER A 270 23.06 9.51 31.81
CA SER A 270 23.63 10.04 33.06
C SER A 270 24.06 8.91 34.04
N ALA A 271 23.22 7.86 34.12
CA ALA A 271 23.51 6.67 34.92
C ALA A 271 24.74 5.93 34.39
N ASP A 272 24.93 5.79 33.08
CA ASP A 272 26.13 5.16 32.49
C ASP A 272 27.42 5.86 32.89
N VAL A 273 27.41 7.18 33.04
CA VAL A 273 28.56 7.94 33.49
C VAL A 273 28.88 7.64 34.98
N ALA A 274 27.84 7.56 35.82
CA ALA A 274 27.99 7.23 37.23
C ALA A 274 28.48 5.78 37.44
N GLU A 275 27.97 4.84 36.69
CA GLU A 275 28.36 3.45 36.73
C GLU A 275 29.83 3.21 36.33
N ARG A 276 30.35 3.94 35.34
CA ARG A 276 31.77 3.93 35.00
C ARG A 276 32.67 4.39 36.16
N ARG A 277 32.12 5.13 37.12
CA ARG A 277 32.78 5.57 38.34
C ARG A 277 32.61 4.58 39.52
N GLY A 278 31.85 3.49 39.28
CA GLY A 278 31.61 2.45 40.29
C GLY A 278 30.35 2.67 41.13
N VAL A 279 29.46 3.60 40.78
CA VAL A 279 28.17 3.80 41.45
C VAL A 279 27.14 2.83 40.85
N ALA A 280 26.50 2.02 41.67
CA ALA A 280 25.38 1.18 41.22
C ALA A 280 24.10 2.04 41.04
N VAL A 281 23.59 2.19 39.82
CA VAL A 281 22.40 2.99 39.55
C VAL A 281 21.24 2.08 39.15
N GLU A 282 20.12 2.21 39.87
CA GLU A 282 18.85 1.53 39.53
C GLU A 282 17.85 2.55 39.01
N ILE A 283 17.25 2.27 37.82
CA ILE A 283 16.22 3.11 37.25
C ILE A 283 14.95 2.29 37.13
N GLU A 284 13.86 2.79 37.71
CA GLU A 284 12.55 2.17 37.68
C GLU A 284 11.53 3.13 37.08
N THR A 285 10.61 2.60 36.32
CA THR A 285 9.49 3.39 35.69
C THR A 285 8.14 2.84 36.12
N ALA A 286 7.25 3.72 36.53
CA ALA A 286 5.89 3.39 36.94
C ALA A 286 4.87 4.18 36.10
N GLY A 287 4.11 3.47 35.24
CA GLY A 287 3.11 4.05 34.37
C GLY A 287 3.64 4.47 32.98
N LEU A 288 2.75 5.00 32.13
CA LEU A 288 3.09 5.52 30.79
C LEU A 288 3.62 6.94 30.93
N LEU A 289 4.88 7.15 30.61
CA LEU A 289 5.53 8.44 30.74
C LEU A 289 5.05 9.42 29.65
N PRO A 290 4.57 10.63 30.00
CA PRO A 290 4.23 11.66 29.06
C PRO A 290 5.49 12.24 28.40
N GLN A 291 5.34 12.88 27.22
CA GLN A 291 6.44 13.63 26.62
C GLN A 291 6.75 14.88 27.45
N VAL A 292 7.96 14.96 27.99
CA VAL A 292 8.42 16.12 28.77
C VAL A 292 9.09 17.12 27.83
N PRO A 293 8.69 18.42 27.86
CA PRO A 293 9.32 19.45 27.04
C PRO A 293 10.81 19.61 27.31
N GLY A 294 11.61 19.94 26.29
CA GLY A 294 13.06 20.03 26.38
C GLY A 294 13.60 20.91 27.53
N PRO A 295 13.02 22.11 27.81
CA PRO A 295 13.45 22.90 28.97
C PRO A 295 13.24 22.22 30.34
N ALA A 296 12.09 21.57 30.56
CA ALA A 296 11.79 20.83 31.77
C ALA A 296 12.68 19.59 31.90
N ARG A 297 12.89 18.89 30.80
CA ARG A 297 13.76 17.72 30.72
C ARG A 297 15.18 18.04 31.15
N ARG A 298 15.75 19.18 30.69
CA ARG A 298 17.09 19.64 31.09
C ARG A 298 17.20 19.87 32.58
N VAL A 299 16.23 20.52 33.22
CA VAL A 299 16.23 20.76 34.66
C VAL A 299 16.26 19.43 35.45
N ILE A 300 15.48 18.45 35.03
CA ILE A 300 15.44 17.11 35.67
C ILE A 300 16.75 16.37 35.42
N THR A 301 17.31 16.43 34.22
CA THR A 301 18.58 15.76 33.89
C THR A 301 19.77 16.41 34.61
N ASP A 302 19.79 17.74 34.74
CA ASP A 302 20.82 18.46 35.50
C ASP A 302 20.78 18.09 36.99
N ALA A 303 19.58 17.92 37.56
CA ALA A 303 19.44 17.41 38.96
C ALA A 303 19.95 15.98 39.06
N ALA A 304 19.63 15.12 38.10
CA ALA A 304 20.16 13.74 38.09
C ALA A 304 21.67 13.72 37.99
N ILE A 305 22.27 14.53 37.12
CA ILE A 305 23.74 14.62 36.97
C ILE A 305 24.39 15.08 38.29
N ALA A 306 23.83 16.10 38.93
CA ALA A 306 24.38 16.61 40.22
C ALA A 306 24.34 15.52 41.29
N ILE A 307 23.21 14.81 41.47
CA ILE A 307 23.03 13.75 42.46
C ILE A 307 23.93 12.56 42.15
N LEU A 308 23.94 12.07 40.92
CA LEU A 308 24.72 10.92 40.49
C LEU A 308 26.23 11.22 40.55
N THR A 309 26.65 12.49 40.36
CA THR A 309 28.05 12.90 40.55
C THR A 309 28.49 12.87 41.99
N ALA A 310 27.60 13.18 42.94
CA ALA A 310 27.87 13.16 44.38
C ALA A 310 27.68 11.77 45.01
N ALA A 311 27.01 10.86 44.36
CA ALA A 311 26.80 9.50 44.84
C ALA A 311 28.11 8.74 44.98
N ARG A 312 28.25 7.96 46.09
CA ARG A 312 29.45 7.22 46.44
C ARG A 312 29.45 5.75 46.00
N SER A 313 28.36 5.03 46.23
CA SER A 313 28.26 3.61 45.88
C SER A 313 26.95 3.21 45.22
N GLN A 314 25.85 3.86 45.56
CA GLN A 314 24.53 3.49 45.04
C GLN A 314 23.61 4.69 44.82
N ALA A 315 22.76 4.60 43.80
CA ALA A 315 21.68 5.54 43.52
C ALA A 315 20.48 4.83 42.94
N ARG A 316 19.28 5.31 43.28
CA ARG A 316 18.02 4.85 42.68
C ARG A 316 17.30 6.05 42.11
N ILE A 317 16.79 5.90 40.88
CA ILE A 317 15.95 6.86 40.18
C ILE A 317 14.61 6.19 39.91
N THR A 318 13.52 6.80 40.37
CA THR A 318 12.16 6.29 40.08
C THR A 318 11.37 7.34 39.35
N LEU A 319 10.92 6.99 38.15
CA LEU A 319 10.03 7.84 37.33
C LEU A 319 8.60 7.36 37.51
N ALA A 320 7.72 8.24 37.92
CA ALA A 320 6.29 7.91 38.09
C ALA A 320 5.40 8.93 37.38
N THR A 321 4.37 8.42 36.70
CA THR A 321 3.32 9.28 36.17
C THR A 321 2.42 9.73 37.33
N VAL A 322 2.19 11.03 37.46
CA VAL A 322 1.29 11.64 38.44
C VAL A 322 0.11 12.33 37.72
N ALA A 323 -0.95 12.63 38.44
CA ALA A 323 -2.20 13.16 37.85
C ALA A 323 -2.00 14.41 36.95
N ALA A 324 -0.97 15.21 37.18
CA ALA A 324 -0.71 16.43 36.43
C ALA A 324 0.61 16.43 35.65
N GLY A 325 1.33 15.29 35.52
CA GLY A 325 2.62 15.26 34.83
C GLY A 325 3.48 14.07 35.22
N ILE A 326 4.72 14.32 35.62
CA ILE A 326 5.70 13.31 36.04
C ILE A 326 6.40 13.71 37.33
N ALA A 327 6.66 12.74 38.20
CA ALA A 327 7.54 12.87 39.35
C ALA A 327 8.76 11.97 39.12
N VAL A 328 9.96 12.51 39.34
CA VAL A 328 11.22 11.78 39.29
C VAL A 328 11.87 11.87 40.67
N SER A 329 11.92 10.74 41.40
CA SER A 329 12.52 10.62 42.71
C SER A 329 13.94 10.08 42.59
N PHE A 330 14.84 10.64 43.34
CA PHE A 330 16.23 10.25 43.44
C PHE A 330 16.54 9.86 44.87
N VAL A 331 17.21 8.75 45.10
CA VAL A 331 17.76 8.33 46.39
C VAL A 331 19.21 7.95 46.16
N ALA A 332 20.15 8.59 46.86
CA ALA A 332 21.57 8.33 46.68
C ALA A 332 22.37 8.51 47.98
N ASP A 333 23.45 7.75 48.14
CA ASP A 333 24.42 7.87 49.23
C ASP A 333 25.45 8.97 48.93
N THR A 334 25.13 10.22 49.19
CA THR A 334 25.99 11.36 48.83
C THR A 334 26.96 11.76 49.95
N GLY A 335 26.66 11.45 51.21
CA GLY A 335 27.48 11.80 52.37
C GLY A 335 27.51 13.30 52.71
N ALA A 336 27.06 14.16 51.83
CA ALA A 336 27.00 15.62 52.04
C ALA A 336 25.84 16.21 51.20
N ALA A 337 25.43 17.42 51.56
CA ALA A 337 24.41 18.16 50.81
C ALA A 337 24.86 18.41 49.35
N VAL A 338 23.97 18.17 48.40
CA VAL A 338 24.20 18.36 46.97
C VAL A 338 23.49 19.62 46.49
N PRO A 339 24.19 20.57 45.87
CA PRO A 339 23.53 21.74 45.28
C PRO A 339 22.77 21.28 44.05
N LEU A 340 21.43 21.41 44.08
CA LEU A 340 20.56 21.09 42.97
C LEU A 340 20.25 22.32 42.12
N PRO A 341 19.93 22.15 40.83
CA PRO A 341 19.58 23.26 39.98
C PRO A 341 18.31 23.98 40.48
N THR A 342 18.24 25.28 40.20
CA THR A 342 17.08 26.09 40.56
C THR A 342 15.81 25.60 39.84
N ALA A 343 14.71 25.53 40.56
CA ALA A 343 13.43 25.22 39.99
C ALA A 343 13.10 26.14 38.79
N GLY A 344 12.58 25.57 37.70
CA GLY A 344 12.27 26.31 36.47
C GLY A 344 11.56 25.46 35.42
N ALA A 345 11.08 26.07 34.37
CA ALA A 345 10.39 25.39 33.25
C ALA A 345 9.20 24.49 33.68
N GLY A 346 8.50 24.86 34.76
CA GLY A 346 7.40 24.06 35.31
C GLY A 346 7.83 22.88 36.17
N VAL A 347 9.13 22.80 36.50
CA VAL A 347 9.69 21.78 37.40
C VAL A 347 9.88 22.38 38.79
N THR A 348 9.40 21.67 39.81
CA THR A 348 9.72 21.94 41.23
C THR A 348 10.64 20.86 41.72
N ILE A 349 11.65 21.22 42.53
CA ILE A 349 12.59 20.28 43.11
C ILE A 349 12.54 20.42 44.62
N GLU A 350 12.31 19.30 45.30
CA GLU A 350 12.39 19.17 46.75
C GLU A 350 13.53 18.22 47.11
N GLN A 351 14.25 18.50 48.21
CA GLN A 351 15.31 17.61 48.67
C GLN A 351 15.35 17.52 50.19
N GLN A 352 15.74 16.37 50.69
CA GLN A 352 15.96 16.08 52.10
C GLN A 352 17.22 15.25 52.26
N GLN A 353 18.03 15.61 53.27
CA GLN A 353 19.23 14.86 53.62
C GLN A 353 19.04 14.18 54.98
N ASP A 354 19.31 12.89 55.06
CA ASP A 354 19.26 12.15 56.32
C ASP A 354 20.40 11.14 56.38
N GLY A 355 21.23 11.23 57.41
CA GLY A 355 22.29 10.27 57.73
C GLY A 355 23.26 9.92 56.59
N GLY A 356 23.51 10.81 55.66
CA GLY A 356 24.38 10.56 54.51
C GLY A 356 23.64 10.09 53.26
N THR A 357 22.32 9.90 53.35
CA THR A 357 21.42 9.61 52.19
C THR A 357 20.69 10.87 51.76
N LEU A 358 20.78 11.20 50.47
CA LEU A 358 19.98 12.24 49.85
C LEU A 358 18.72 11.62 49.24
N TRP A 359 17.58 12.19 49.60
CA TRP A 359 16.33 12.04 48.84
C TRP A 359 16.05 13.36 48.16
N ALA A 360 15.71 13.29 46.86
CA ALA A 360 15.25 14.43 46.11
C ALA A 360 14.11 14.05 45.16
N GLU A 361 13.21 14.95 44.89
CA GLU A 361 12.10 14.74 43.94
C GLU A 361 11.94 15.95 43.02
N ALA A 362 12.01 15.71 41.74
CA ALA A 362 11.71 16.68 40.69
C ALA A 362 10.34 16.40 40.10
N ARG A 363 9.38 17.34 40.25
CA ARG A 363 8.03 17.22 39.68
C ARG A 363 7.85 18.21 38.55
N TRP A 364 7.47 17.72 37.41
CA TRP A 364 7.00 18.53 36.29
C TRP A 364 5.50 18.41 36.14
N ASN A 365 4.81 19.55 36.06
CA ASN A 365 3.36 19.62 35.83
C ASN A 365 3.08 20.08 34.41
N ASN A 366 2.26 19.30 33.70
CA ASN A 366 1.78 19.62 32.36
C ASN A 366 0.61 20.64 32.49
N ARG A 367 0.94 21.94 32.59
CA ARG A 367 -0.05 23.04 32.61
C ARG A 367 -0.19 23.65 31.24
#